data_d6804b0fc63b0dbbeadf4387c0b4167d
#
_entry.id   d6804b0fc63b0dbbeadf4387c0b4167d
#
_cell.length_a   1.000
_cell.length_b   1.000
_cell.length_c   1.000
_cell.angle_alpha   90.00
_cell.angle_beta   90.00
_cell.angle_gamma   90.00
#
_symmetry.space_group_name_H-M   'P 1'
#
loop_
_entity.id
_entity.type
_entity.pdbx_description
1 polymer ?
#
loop_
_entity_poly.entity_id
_entity_poly.type
_entity_poly.pdbx_seq_one_letter_code
_entity_poly.pdbx_strand_id
1 'polypeptide(L)'
;MSIIKEELLEVKNSHGDQRKSIIEFSGGELSIEDMIPDEKVVLTISHAGYIKRTSLSEYKTQNRGGVGQRGSTTRSEDFLEHLFVGTNHQYMLFFTQKGKCFWMRVYEIPEGSKISKGRAIQNLINIEPDDKVKAFICTQDLKNEDYINQHLSLIHI
;
A
#
# COMPACT_ATOMS: atom_id res chain seq x y z
N MET A 1 54.04 -6.62 24.00
CA MET A 1 52.56 -6.76 23.74
C MET A 1 51.73 -6.91 25.01
N SER A 2 52.27 -7.38 26.13
CA SER A 2 51.52 -7.52 27.40
C SER A 2 51.11 -6.16 28.00
N ILE A 3 52.01 -5.19 28.02
CA ILE A 3 51.80 -3.85 28.63
C ILE A 3 50.62 -3.13 27.97
N ILE A 4 50.55 -3.09 26.62
CA ILE A 4 49.46 -2.45 25.89
C ILE A 4 48.12 -3.11 26.21
N LYS A 5 48.11 -4.44 26.38
CA LYS A 5 46.88 -5.16 26.72
C LYS A 5 46.43 -4.87 28.14
N GLU A 6 47.34 -4.70 29.08
CA GLU A 6 47.06 -4.32 30.46
C GLU A 6 46.48 -2.88 30.56
N GLU A 7 47.12 -1.94 29.86
CA GLU A 7 46.63 -0.56 29.78
C GLU A 7 45.24 -0.48 29.16
N LEU A 8 44.97 -1.20 28.07
CA LEU A 8 43.64 -1.26 27.44
C LEU A 8 42.56 -1.87 28.35
N LEU A 9 42.93 -2.88 29.15
CA LEU A 9 42.03 -3.48 30.13
C LEU A 9 41.73 -2.53 31.27
N GLU A 10 42.70 -1.75 31.73
CA GLU A 10 42.52 -0.73 32.77
C GLU A 10 41.59 0.37 32.32
N VAL A 11 41.78 0.89 31.09
CA VAL A 11 40.91 1.87 30.48
C VAL A 11 39.45 1.33 30.31
N LYS A 12 39.35 0.06 29.87
CA LYS A 12 38.04 -0.60 29.73
C LYS A 12 37.30 -0.71 31.08
N ASN A 13 38.05 -1.04 32.14
CA ASN A 13 37.44 -1.24 33.46
C ASN A 13 37.03 0.11 34.13
N SER A 14 37.80 1.20 33.87
CA SER A 14 37.54 2.50 34.45
C SER A 14 36.53 3.33 33.66
N HIS A 15 36.44 3.15 32.36
CA HIS A 15 35.62 3.99 31.45
C HIS A 15 34.66 3.20 30.57
N GLY A 16 34.57 1.88 30.75
CA GLY A 16 33.71 1.03 29.96
C GLY A 16 32.23 1.21 30.31
N ASP A 17 31.46 1.72 29.36
CA ASP A 17 30.01 1.79 29.45
C ASP A 17 29.35 0.56 28.81
N GLN A 18 28.12 0.26 29.22
CA GLN A 18 27.33 -0.74 28.53
C GLN A 18 26.97 -0.23 27.13
N ARG A 19 27.02 -1.15 26.18
CA ARG A 19 26.68 -0.83 24.79
C ARG A 19 25.25 -0.31 24.71
N LYS A 20 25.06 0.89 24.14
CA LYS A 20 23.75 1.55 23.97
C LYS A 20 23.04 1.11 22.68
N SER A 21 23.78 0.55 21.70
CA SER A 21 23.23 0.06 20.46
C SER A 21 23.11 -1.46 20.44
N ILE A 22 22.06 -1.98 19.86
CA ILE A 22 21.85 -3.43 19.65
C ILE A 22 22.65 -3.88 18.42
N ILE A 23 23.29 -5.06 18.48
CA ILE A 23 23.87 -5.69 17.30
C ILE A 23 22.84 -6.67 16.76
N GLU A 24 22.28 -6.36 15.60
CA GLU A 24 21.47 -7.31 14.86
C GLU A 24 22.37 -8.08 13.89
N PHE A 25 22.38 -9.40 14.03
CA PHE A 25 23.18 -10.29 13.17
C PHE A 25 22.43 -10.67 11.89
N SER A 26 21.15 -10.37 11.80
CA SER A 26 20.38 -10.52 10.58
C SER A 26 20.62 -9.31 9.68
N GLY A 27 21.58 -9.42 8.81
CA GLY A 27 21.75 -8.52 7.67
C GLY A 27 20.65 -8.76 6.64
N GLY A 28 19.38 -8.65 7.05
CA GLY A 28 18.25 -8.58 6.13
C GLY A 28 18.41 -7.32 5.29
N GLU A 29 18.38 -7.46 3.98
CA GLU A 29 18.24 -6.31 3.09
C GLU A 29 16.97 -5.56 3.53
N LEU A 30 17.11 -4.31 3.91
CA LEU A 30 15.97 -3.43 4.18
C LEU A 30 15.13 -3.38 2.91
N SER A 31 13.96 -3.96 2.94
CA SER A 31 13.04 -3.86 1.82
C SER A 31 12.46 -2.43 1.78
N ILE A 32 12.07 -1.98 0.59
CA ILE A 32 11.38 -0.69 0.44
C ILE A 32 10.11 -0.68 1.30
N GLU A 33 9.49 -1.85 1.48
CA GLU A 33 8.29 -2.04 2.30
C GLU A 33 8.54 -1.70 3.78
N ASP A 34 9.73 -2.06 4.33
CA ASP A 34 10.09 -1.77 5.74
C ASP A 34 10.24 -0.26 6.02
N MET A 35 10.47 0.54 4.97
CA MET A 35 10.61 2.00 5.05
C MET A 35 9.28 2.73 4.95
N ILE A 36 8.21 2.07 4.50
CA ILE A 36 6.89 2.67 4.29
C ILE A 36 6.01 2.35 5.50
N PRO A 37 5.49 3.36 6.23
CA PRO A 37 4.58 3.12 7.34
C PRO A 37 3.27 2.48 6.84
N ASP A 38 2.78 1.47 7.57
CA ASP A 38 1.52 0.81 7.25
C ASP A 38 0.33 1.63 7.75
N GLU A 39 0.02 2.69 7.05
CA GLU A 39 -1.09 3.59 7.36
C GLU A 39 -2.37 3.17 6.65
N LYS A 40 -3.51 3.51 7.27
CA LYS A 40 -4.82 3.33 6.63
C LYS A 40 -5.02 4.34 5.52
N VAL A 41 -5.41 3.84 4.35
CA VAL A 41 -5.61 4.62 3.14
C VAL A 41 -6.95 4.29 2.49
N VAL A 42 -7.45 5.24 1.75
CA VAL A 42 -8.67 5.12 0.94
C VAL A 42 -8.24 5.02 -0.52
N LEU A 43 -8.61 3.92 -1.16
CA LEU A 43 -8.44 3.71 -2.59
C LEU A 43 -9.74 4.07 -3.30
N THR A 44 -9.65 4.91 -4.30
CA THR A 44 -10.80 5.31 -5.10
C THR A 44 -10.56 5.00 -6.56
N ILE A 45 -11.54 4.37 -7.20
CA ILE A 45 -11.50 3.99 -8.60
C ILE A 45 -12.71 4.58 -9.30
N SER A 46 -12.48 5.30 -10.40
CA SER A 46 -13.53 5.86 -11.20
C SER A 46 -13.98 4.93 -12.33
N HIS A 47 -15.17 5.14 -12.87
CA HIS A 47 -15.72 4.40 -14.00
C HIS A 47 -14.83 4.47 -15.25
N ALA A 48 -14.16 5.59 -15.47
CA ALA A 48 -13.21 5.77 -16.56
C ALA A 48 -11.86 5.09 -16.33
N GLY A 49 -11.68 4.36 -15.20
CA GLY A 49 -10.46 3.62 -14.90
C GLY A 49 -9.33 4.46 -14.31
N TYR A 50 -9.63 5.54 -13.61
CA TYR A 50 -8.65 6.30 -12.83
C TYR A 50 -8.61 5.79 -11.40
N ILE A 51 -7.41 5.58 -10.87
CA ILE A 51 -7.17 5.11 -9.50
C ILE A 51 -6.28 6.08 -8.75
N LYS A 52 -6.53 6.23 -7.47
CA LYS A 52 -5.67 6.97 -6.54
C LYS A 52 -5.75 6.38 -5.13
N ARG A 53 -4.72 6.65 -4.36
CA ARG A 53 -4.63 6.41 -2.93
C ARG A 53 -4.65 7.74 -2.18
N THR A 54 -5.45 7.84 -1.14
CA THR A 54 -5.55 9.04 -0.29
C THR A 54 -5.42 8.61 1.17
N SER A 55 -4.65 9.32 1.99
CA SER A 55 -4.57 9.03 3.43
C SER A 55 -5.96 9.15 4.07
N LEU A 56 -6.30 8.20 4.94
CA LEU A 56 -7.57 8.23 5.67
C LEU A 56 -7.69 9.50 6.54
N SER A 57 -6.58 10.09 6.95
CA SER A 57 -6.55 11.34 7.74
C SER A 57 -7.15 12.55 7.01
N GLU A 58 -7.18 12.53 5.68
CA GLU A 58 -7.84 13.57 4.87
C GLU A 58 -9.37 13.51 4.94
N TYR A 59 -9.93 12.36 5.37
CA TYR A 59 -11.37 12.15 5.51
C TYR A 59 -11.79 12.47 6.95
N LYS A 60 -12.35 13.66 7.16
CA LYS A 60 -12.88 14.06 8.47
C LYS A 60 -14.22 13.37 8.74
N THR A 61 -14.44 12.95 9.98
CA THR A 61 -15.73 12.46 10.43
C THR A 61 -16.76 13.59 10.33
N GLN A 62 -17.90 13.32 9.68
CA GLN A 62 -18.97 14.27 9.53
C GLN A 62 -20.07 13.99 10.55
N ASN A 63 -20.38 14.98 11.38
CA ASN A 63 -21.49 14.92 12.33
C ASN A 63 -22.83 15.28 11.64
N ARG A 64 -23.95 14.98 12.29
CA ARG A 64 -25.29 15.34 11.80
C ARG A 64 -25.38 16.84 11.49
N GLY A 65 -25.87 17.19 10.29
CA GLY A 65 -26.06 18.57 9.85
C GLY A 65 -24.85 19.19 9.10
N GLY A 66 -23.79 18.41 8.84
CA GLY A 66 -22.68 18.89 8.02
C GLY A 66 -23.01 18.91 6.52
N VAL A 67 -22.36 19.83 5.78
CA VAL A 67 -22.39 19.84 4.31
C VAL A 67 -21.55 18.67 3.80
N GLY A 68 -22.10 17.82 2.89
CA GLY A 68 -21.39 16.67 2.31
C GLY A 68 -20.01 17.05 1.73
N GLN A 69 -19.07 16.12 1.81
CA GLN A 69 -17.73 16.32 1.25
C GLN A 69 -17.60 15.59 -0.08
N ARG A 70 -16.97 16.23 -1.06
CA ARG A 70 -16.64 15.58 -2.32
C ARG A 70 -15.47 14.62 -2.10
N GLY A 71 -15.64 13.34 -2.48
CA GLY A 71 -14.57 12.32 -2.40
C GLY A 71 -13.60 12.35 -3.57
N SER A 72 -13.97 12.94 -4.69
CA SER A 72 -13.13 13.08 -5.89
C SER A 72 -13.70 14.15 -6.82
N THR A 73 -12.83 14.72 -7.66
CA THR A 73 -13.24 15.52 -8.82
C THR A 73 -13.06 14.66 -10.06
N THR A 74 -14.15 14.29 -10.70
CA THR A 74 -14.16 13.52 -11.94
C THR A 74 -14.41 14.44 -13.13
N ARG A 75 -14.17 13.94 -14.35
CA ARG A 75 -14.63 14.61 -15.57
C ARG A 75 -16.16 14.62 -15.60
N SER A 76 -16.78 15.48 -16.42
CA SER A 76 -18.24 15.68 -16.48
C SER A 76 -19.04 14.38 -16.73
N GLU A 77 -18.40 13.33 -17.27
CA GLU A 77 -19.02 12.04 -17.61
C GLU A 77 -18.45 10.87 -16.79
N ASP A 78 -17.54 11.12 -15.80
CA ASP A 78 -16.91 10.13 -14.97
C ASP A 78 -17.45 10.21 -13.55
N PHE A 79 -17.60 9.08 -12.88
CA PHE A 79 -18.06 8.99 -11.50
C PHE A 79 -17.23 7.98 -10.71
N LEU A 80 -17.27 8.09 -9.39
CA LEU A 80 -16.60 7.17 -8.51
C LEU A 80 -17.37 5.85 -8.46
N GLU A 81 -16.75 4.76 -8.94
CA GLU A 81 -17.41 3.44 -9.01
C GLU A 81 -17.06 2.58 -7.81
N HIS A 82 -15.78 2.58 -7.41
CA HIS A 82 -15.32 1.77 -6.29
C HIS A 82 -14.56 2.60 -5.26
N LEU A 83 -14.79 2.26 -3.98
CA LEU A 83 -14.06 2.81 -2.85
C LEU A 83 -13.69 1.67 -1.91
N PHE A 84 -12.39 1.53 -1.63
CA PHE A 84 -11.84 0.54 -0.71
C PHE A 84 -11.10 1.27 0.42
N VAL A 85 -11.17 0.70 1.62
CA VAL A 85 -10.33 1.13 2.75
C VAL A 85 -9.37 -0.01 3.05
N GLY A 86 -8.10 0.28 3.02
CA GLY A 86 -7.05 -0.69 3.26
C GLY A 86 -5.84 -0.08 3.95
N THR A 87 -4.74 -0.81 3.99
CA THR A 87 -3.45 -0.33 4.48
C THR A 87 -2.41 -0.33 3.35
N ASN A 88 -1.32 0.40 3.55
CA ASN A 88 -0.28 0.55 2.53
C ASN A 88 0.34 -0.78 2.10
N HIS A 89 0.47 -1.75 3.03
CA HIS A 89 1.14 -3.03 2.78
C HIS A 89 0.21 -4.09 2.18
N GLN A 90 -1.08 -3.83 2.03
CA GLN A 90 -2.02 -4.73 1.39
C GLN A 90 -1.76 -4.85 -0.12
N TYR A 91 -2.32 -5.89 -0.71
CA TYR A 91 -2.30 -6.12 -2.15
C TYR A 91 -3.62 -5.70 -2.79
N MET A 92 -3.54 -5.07 -3.94
CA MET A 92 -4.67 -4.83 -4.83
C MET A 92 -4.56 -5.77 -6.03
N LEU A 93 -5.59 -6.57 -6.24
CA LEU A 93 -5.75 -7.47 -7.38
C LEU A 93 -6.66 -6.83 -8.42
N PHE A 94 -6.27 -6.92 -9.68
CA PHE A 94 -7.00 -6.39 -10.83
C PHE A 94 -7.34 -7.56 -11.77
N PHE A 95 -8.62 -7.83 -11.96
CA PHE A 95 -9.08 -8.87 -12.85
C PHE A 95 -9.59 -8.25 -14.15
N THR A 96 -9.08 -8.73 -15.29
CA THR A 96 -9.44 -8.18 -16.59
C THR A 96 -10.51 -9.01 -17.28
N GLN A 97 -11.15 -8.41 -18.28
CA GLN A 97 -12.16 -9.06 -19.10
C GLN A 97 -11.62 -10.30 -19.84
N LYS A 98 -10.34 -10.30 -20.21
CA LYS A 98 -9.66 -11.43 -20.87
C LYS A 98 -9.17 -12.51 -19.88
N GLY A 99 -9.54 -12.42 -18.59
CA GLY A 99 -9.18 -13.40 -17.57
C GLY A 99 -7.76 -13.27 -17.03
N LYS A 100 -7.07 -12.14 -17.28
CA LYS A 100 -5.76 -11.86 -16.66
C LYS A 100 -5.95 -11.30 -15.27
N CYS A 101 -5.03 -11.66 -14.35
CA CYS A 101 -4.95 -11.09 -13.01
C CYS A 101 -3.62 -10.36 -12.86
N PHE A 102 -3.68 -9.09 -12.49
CA PHE A 102 -2.52 -8.30 -12.12
C PHE A 102 -2.60 -8.00 -10.64
N TRP A 103 -1.46 -7.85 -10.00
CA TRP A 103 -1.39 -7.46 -8.60
C TRP A 103 -0.33 -6.40 -8.38
N MET A 104 -0.54 -5.55 -7.39
CA MET A 104 0.43 -4.56 -6.92
C MET A 104 0.21 -4.28 -5.44
N ARG A 105 1.22 -3.74 -4.78
CA ARG A 105 1.06 -3.25 -3.42
C ARG A 105 0.26 -1.94 -3.42
N VAL A 106 -0.50 -1.73 -2.37
CA VAL A 106 -1.29 -0.49 -2.22
C VAL A 106 -0.40 0.75 -2.21
N TYR A 107 0.79 0.69 -1.60
CA TYR A 107 1.73 1.82 -1.58
C TYR A 107 2.28 2.19 -2.97
N GLU A 108 2.25 1.30 -3.96
CA GLU A 108 2.66 1.58 -5.35
C GLU A 108 1.60 2.39 -6.11
N ILE A 109 0.36 2.40 -5.61
CA ILE A 109 -0.71 3.20 -6.19
C ILE A 109 -0.43 4.68 -5.93
N PRO A 110 -0.50 5.55 -6.96
CA PRO A 110 -0.19 6.96 -6.83
C PRO A 110 -1.02 7.64 -5.74
N GLU A 111 -0.32 8.38 -4.89
CA GLU A 111 -0.96 9.23 -3.90
C GLU A 111 -1.60 10.44 -4.56
N GLY A 112 -2.78 10.77 -4.12
CA GLY A 112 -3.53 11.89 -4.63
C GLY A 112 -4.38 12.53 -3.53
N SER A 113 -4.46 13.85 -3.56
CA SER A 113 -5.36 14.59 -2.68
C SER A 113 -6.82 14.19 -2.94
N LYS A 114 -7.70 14.47 -1.99
CA LYS A 114 -9.11 14.15 -2.05
C LYS A 114 -9.80 14.64 -3.33
N ILE A 115 -9.40 15.79 -3.86
CA ILE A 115 -9.97 16.41 -5.07
C ILE A 115 -9.26 16.03 -6.37
N SER A 116 -8.11 15.32 -6.31
CA SER A 116 -7.37 14.92 -7.51
C SER A 116 -8.12 13.84 -8.29
N LYS A 117 -7.86 13.75 -9.60
CA LYS A 117 -8.45 12.72 -10.47
C LYS A 117 -7.81 11.34 -10.34
N GLY A 118 -6.57 11.27 -9.86
CA GLY A 118 -5.76 10.06 -9.87
C GLY A 118 -5.06 9.81 -11.20
N ARG A 119 -4.55 8.59 -11.39
CA ARG A 119 -3.89 8.13 -12.62
C ARG A 119 -4.67 6.99 -13.27
N ALA A 120 -4.60 6.92 -14.59
CA ALA A 120 -5.22 5.82 -15.34
C ALA A 120 -4.57 4.49 -14.96
N ILE A 121 -5.38 3.46 -14.69
CA ILE A 121 -4.92 2.11 -14.34
C ILE A 121 -4.02 1.52 -15.44
N GLN A 122 -4.29 1.82 -16.70
CA GLN A 122 -3.48 1.39 -17.85
C GLN A 122 -2.01 1.86 -17.78
N ASN A 123 -1.74 2.95 -17.04
CA ASN A 123 -0.38 3.44 -16.83
C ASN A 123 0.33 2.78 -15.64
N LEU A 124 -0.38 2.05 -14.81
CA LEU A 124 0.14 1.36 -13.62
C LEU A 124 0.40 -0.11 -13.89
N ILE A 125 -0.48 -0.75 -14.64
CA ILE A 125 -0.39 -2.16 -15.01
C ILE A 125 -0.37 -2.29 -16.53
N ASN A 126 0.43 -3.24 -17.03
CA ASN A 126 0.60 -3.44 -18.46
C ASN A 126 -0.60 -4.21 -19.05
N ILE A 127 -1.72 -3.51 -19.27
CA ILE A 127 -2.94 -4.05 -19.88
C ILE A 127 -2.90 -3.80 -21.38
N GLU A 128 -3.36 -4.77 -22.17
CA GLU A 128 -3.56 -4.61 -23.60
C GLU A 128 -4.61 -3.52 -23.90
N PRO A 129 -4.49 -2.75 -24.99
CA PRO A 129 -5.39 -1.62 -25.29
C PRO A 129 -6.86 -2.01 -25.42
N ASP A 130 -7.13 -3.26 -25.77
CA ASP A 130 -8.47 -3.83 -25.98
C ASP A 130 -9.01 -4.59 -24.76
N ASP A 131 -8.22 -4.66 -23.65
CA ASP A 131 -8.62 -5.29 -22.40
C ASP A 131 -9.08 -4.24 -21.38
N LYS A 132 -9.98 -4.61 -20.48
CA LYS A 132 -10.52 -3.74 -19.43
C LYS A 132 -10.53 -4.45 -18.09
N VAL A 133 -10.19 -3.72 -17.03
CA VAL A 133 -10.36 -4.23 -15.66
C VAL A 133 -11.84 -4.28 -15.34
N LYS A 134 -12.28 -5.44 -14.82
CA LYS A 134 -13.69 -5.72 -14.47
C LYS A 134 -13.94 -5.89 -13.00
N ALA A 135 -12.93 -6.32 -12.23
CA ALA A 135 -13.08 -6.51 -10.81
C ALA A 135 -11.79 -6.13 -10.05
N PHE A 136 -11.98 -5.73 -8.82
CA PHE A 136 -10.92 -5.32 -7.90
C PHE A 136 -11.09 -6.03 -6.57
N ILE A 137 -9.99 -6.54 -6.02
CA ILE A 137 -9.98 -7.14 -4.68
C ILE A 137 -8.79 -6.59 -3.92
N CYS A 138 -9.04 -6.10 -2.69
CA CYS A 138 -7.99 -5.72 -1.75
C CYS A 138 -7.80 -6.84 -0.74
N THR A 139 -6.58 -7.36 -0.57
CA THR A 139 -6.27 -8.47 0.33
C THR A 139 -5.02 -8.19 1.15
N GLN A 140 -4.96 -8.74 2.36
CA GLN A 140 -3.80 -8.57 3.25
C GLN A 140 -2.61 -9.44 2.81
N ASP A 141 -2.88 -10.68 2.45
CA ASP A 141 -1.84 -11.65 2.10
C ASP A 141 -2.29 -12.52 0.92
N LEU A 142 -1.38 -12.72 -0.03
CA LEU A 142 -1.59 -13.61 -1.17
C LEU A 142 -1.32 -15.09 -0.83
N LYS A 143 -0.66 -15.37 0.29
CA LYS A 143 -0.28 -16.72 0.72
C LYS A 143 -1.24 -17.32 1.74
N ASN A 144 -2.28 -16.60 2.13
CA ASN A 144 -3.24 -17.10 3.11
C ASN A 144 -4.00 -18.29 2.51
N GLU A 145 -3.93 -19.45 3.18
CA GLU A 145 -4.59 -20.70 2.78
C GLU A 145 -6.11 -20.56 2.67
N ASP A 146 -6.71 -19.65 3.43
CA ASP A 146 -8.16 -19.37 3.35
C ASP A 146 -8.59 -18.89 1.96
N TYR A 147 -7.69 -18.21 1.21
CA TYR A 147 -7.97 -17.78 -0.15
C TYR A 147 -7.77 -18.88 -1.19
N ILE A 148 -6.91 -19.87 -0.93
CA ILE A 148 -6.63 -20.97 -1.85
C ILE A 148 -7.88 -21.84 -2.05
N ASN A 149 -8.71 -21.95 -1.01
CA ASN A 149 -9.94 -22.74 -1.01
C ASN A 149 -11.17 -21.95 -1.51
N GLN A 150 -11.03 -20.67 -1.85
CA GLN A 150 -12.11 -19.85 -2.37
C GLN A 150 -12.17 -19.95 -3.90
N HIS A 151 -13.38 -20.12 -4.42
CA HIS A 151 -13.61 -20.09 -5.86
C HIS A 151 -13.93 -18.66 -6.31
N LEU A 152 -13.12 -18.12 -7.23
CA LEU A 152 -13.42 -16.88 -7.89
C LEU A 152 -14.35 -17.18 -9.08
N SER A 153 -15.59 -16.72 -9.02
CA SER A 153 -16.52 -16.79 -10.14
C SER A 153 -16.66 -15.41 -10.79
N LEU A 154 -16.25 -15.29 -12.04
CA LEU A 154 -16.51 -14.12 -12.88
C LEU A 154 -17.79 -14.39 -13.65
N ILE A 155 -18.94 -13.99 -13.07
CA ILE A 155 -20.23 -14.10 -13.75
C ILE A 155 -20.41 -12.84 -14.59
N HIS A 156 -20.52 -13.01 -15.89
CA HIS A 156 -20.98 -11.96 -16.79
C HIS A 156 -22.51 -11.89 -16.65
N ILE A 157 -23.00 -10.85 -16.02
CA ILE A 157 -24.42 -10.47 -16.02
C ILE A 157 -24.61 -9.46 -17.13
#